data_dddd30a56ef4c12f0edc12c9ff4d8078
#
_entry.id   dddd30a56ef4c12f0edc12c9ff4d8078
#
_cell.length_a   1.000
_cell.length_b   1.000
_cell.length_c   1.000
_cell.angle_alpha   90.00
_cell.angle_beta   90.00
_cell.angle_gamma   90.00
#
_symmetry.space_group_name_H-M   'P 1'
#
loop_
_entity.id
_entity.type
_entity.pdbx_description
1 polymer ?
#
loop_
_entity_poly.entity_id
_entity_poly.type
_entity_poly.pdbx_seq_one_letter_code
_entity_poly.pdbx_strand_id
1 'polypeptide(L)'
;MRRLGKLVLLLAACGATLSAQTTNQIAGGRSLTIQEAEARAVQKNPQITVGKLQALQAREFVREARSAMLPTTNLSLTGVESRPGSRIAAGYLNNPVIYPRAATGVAVSQLITDFGRSQNLVSSSEFHAKAEDENAVATQQQIVLAVDEAFYNTLETRSLLHVAEETVSARQLRVDQVQALTDAKLKSDLDLSFSKVDLARAKLLLLESQNSYESSLSTLSAILGYPDRQDFVPVEPAPQMIPPMADAAPMIQQALQLRPEALALENEVNAAAKFGRAEHDLWRPTVNAMGVVGLAPVRDDHIENWYGAAGVNINIPLFNGFLFNARAKGADLDTEMKRQKLQDLRNNIARDVRNGWLDTQKAYERLSVTQQLREQATLALQLAEARYDLGLGSIVEYSQAELQKTEAELQDTDAHYQYLVTQILLNYEIGKPR
;
A
#
# COMPACT_ATOMS: atom_id res chain seq x y z
N MET A 1 -8.04 9.76 67.36
CA MET A 1 -8.28 8.48 68.07
C MET A 1 -8.20 7.39 67.01
N ARG A 2 -7.01 6.69 67.00
CA ARG A 2 -6.82 5.25 67.26
C ARG A 2 -7.78 4.33 66.49
N ARG A 3 -7.33 3.49 65.55
CA ARG A 3 -6.45 2.27 65.60
C ARG A 3 -6.07 1.89 64.20
N LEU A 4 -4.89 1.79 63.80
CA LEU A 4 -3.96 0.62 63.68
C LEU A 4 -4.64 -0.73 63.53
N GLY A 5 -4.42 -1.39 62.40
CA GLY A 5 -4.63 -2.81 62.13
C GLY A 5 -3.61 -3.29 61.11
N LYS A 6 -2.57 -3.95 61.64
CA LYS A 6 -1.50 -4.64 60.89
C LYS A 6 -2.11 -5.77 60.07
N LEU A 7 -1.68 -5.95 58.82
CA LEU A 7 -1.79 -7.26 58.17
C LEU A 7 -0.47 -7.64 57.49
N VAL A 8 -0.12 -8.83 57.80
CA VAL A 8 1.11 -9.58 57.66
C VAL A 8 1.46 -9.82 56.19
N LEU A 9 2.77 -9.66 55.85
CA LEU A 9 3.43 -10.20 54.69
C LEU A 9 3.32 -11.74 54.66
N LEU A 10 2.90 -12.26 53.51
CA LEU A 10 3.17 -13.65 53.11
C LEU A 10 3.89 -13.59 51.75
N LEU A 11 5.21 -13.78 51.80
CA LEU A 11 6.04 -14.09 50.66
C LEU A 11 5.70 -15.53 50.19
N ALA A 12 5.09 -15.66 49.03
CA ALA A 12 5.10 -16.90 48.25
C ALA A 12 6.08 -16.73 47.09
N ALA A 13 7.26 -17.28 47.27
CA ALA A 13 8.26 -17.45 46.23
C ALA A 13 7.75 -18.52 45.25
N CYS A 14 7.22 -18.07 44.10
CA CYS A 14 6.96 -18.95 42.97
C CYS A 14 8.13 -18.80 41.99
N GLY A 15 9.03 -19.79 42.04
CA GLY A 15 10.15 -19.88 41.09
C GLY A 15 9.62 -20.09 39.67
N ALA A 16 9.62 -19.03 38.88
CA ALA A 16 9.49 -19.11 37.45
C ALA A 16 10.86 -19.47 36.88
N THR A 17 11.05 -20.73 36.53
CA THR A 17 12.15 -21.18 35.67
C THR A 17 11.96 -20.51 34.33
N LEU A 18 12.66 -19.38 34.09
CA LEU A 18 12.90 -18.86 32.73
C LEU A 18 13.71 -19.94 32.01
N SER A 19 13.05 -20.71 31.17
CA SER A 19 13.71 -21.43 30.08
C SER A 19 14.26 -20.39 29.14
N ALA A 20 15.52 -20.01 29.31
CA ALA A 20 16.27 -19.30 28.30
C ALA A 20 16.34 -20.21 27.07
N GLN A 21 15.48 -20.01 26.11
CA GLN A 21 15.73 -20.47 24.76
C GLN A 21 16.97 -19.71 24.26
N THR A 22 18.12 -20.35 24.44
CA THR A 22 19.34 -20.00 23.72
C THR A 22 19.04 -20.16 22.24
N THR A 23 18.64 -19.05 21.61
CA THR A 23 18.70 -18.93 20.18
C THR A 23 20.16 -19.06 19.80
N ASN A 24 20.49 -20.21 19.24
CA ASN A 24 21.80 -20.45 18.60
C ASN A 24 21.95 -19.40 17.50
N GLN A 25 22.57 -18.26 17.80
CA GLN A 25 23.09 -17.34 16.81
C GLN A 25 24.31 -18.04 16.19
N ILE A 26 24.01 -18.92 15.22
CA ILE A 26 24.98 -19.26 14.19
C ILE A 26 25.29 -17.93 13.49
N ALA A 27 26.57 -17.63 13.34
CA ALA A 27 27.06 -16.52 12.51
C ALA A 27 26.63 -16.76 11.06
N GLY A 28 25.43 -16.36 10.74
CA GLY A 28 24.74 -16.49 9.47
C GLY A 28 23.43 -15.75 9.59
N GLY A 29 23.09 -14.90 8.62
CA GLY A 29 21.90 -14.06 8.63
C GLY A 29 20.62 -14.84 8.95
N ARG A 30 19.60 -14.14 9.43
CA ARG A 30 18.31 -14.72 9.81
C ARG A 30 17.61 -15.28 8.57
N SER A 31 17.33 -16.58 8.53
CA SER A 31 16.53 -17.17 7.46
C SER A 31 15.17 -16.46 7.34
N LEU A 32 14.73 -16.18 6.14
CA LEU A 32 13.49 -15.49 5.84
C LEU A 32 12.76 -16.25 4.74
N THR A 33 11.56 -16.73 5.04
CA THR A 33 10.64 -17.27 4.03
C THR A 33 9.76 -16.16 3.45
N ILE A 34 9.19 -16.38 2.27
CA ILE A 34 8.32 -15.40 1.62
C ILE A 34 7.08 -15.10 2.50
N GLN A 35 6.46 -16.12 3.10
CA GLN A 35 5.31 -15.95 3.99
C GLN A 35 5.65 -15.14 5.24
N GLU A 36 6.85 -15.33 5.80
CA GLU A 36 7.31 -14.51 6.92
C GLU A 36 7.58 -13.06 6.50
N ALA A 37 8.08 -12.85 5.29
CA ALA A 37 8.30 -11.51 4.74
C ALA A 37 6.99 -10.75 4.56
N GLU A 38 5.99 -11.37 3.90
CA GLU A 38 4.65 -10.84 3.73
C GLU A 38 3.99 -10.50 5.10
N ALA A 39 3.99 -11.45 6.04
CA ALA A 39 3.41 -11.24 7.36
C ALA A 39 4.06 -10.09 8.13
N ARG A 40 5.37 -9.92 8.00
CA ARG A 40 6.11 -8.80 8.63
C ARG A 40 5.77 -7.47 8.00
N ALA A 41 5.71 -7.40 6.66
CA ALA A 41 5.32 -6.19 5.97
C ALA A 41 3.92 -5.74 6.36
N VAL A 42 2.95 -6.68 6.40
CA VAL A 42 1.57 -6.39 6.82
C VAL A 42 1.50 -5.83 8.25
N GLN A 43 2.41 -6.27 9.14
CA GLN A 43 2.45 -5.80 10.53
C GLN A 43 3.21 -4.48 10.72
N LYS A 44 4.28 -4.23 9.96
CA LYS A 44 5.24 -3.16 10.24
C LYS A 44 5.26 -2.05 9.20
N ASN A 45 4.79 -2.29 7.99
CA ASN A 45 4.85 -1.28 6.94
C ASN A 45 3.92 -0.10 7.27
N PRO A 46 4.45 1.13 7.33
CA PRO A 46 3.66 2.31 7.67
C PRO A 46 2.53 2.62 6.67
N GLN A 47 2.70 2.31 5.39
CA GLN A 47 1.69 2.59 4.36
C GLN A 47 0.42 1.76 4.58
N ILE A 48 0.54 0.50 5.00
CA ILE A 48 -0.61 -0.35 5.36
C ILE A 48 -1.34 0.23 6.58
N THR A 49 -0.58 0.74 7.56
CA THR A 49 -1.16 1.38 8.74
C THR A 49 -1.90 2.67 8.35
N VAL A 50 -1.33 3.49 7.45
CA VAL A 50 -1.98 4.69 6.91
C VAL A 50 -3.29 4.34 6.21
N GLY A 51 -3.30 3.35 5.31
CA GLY A 51 -4.53 2.90 4.64
C GLY A 51 -5.62 2.46 5.61
N LYS A 52 -5.27 1.67 6.63
CA LYS A 52 -6.21 1.26 7.69
C LYS A 52 -6.75 2.45 8.49
N LEU A 53 -5.92 3.44 8.79
CA LEU A 53 -6.35 4.64 9.51
C LEU A 53 -7.27 5.52 8.66
N GLN A 54 -7.04 5.61 7.34
CA GLN A 54 -7.92 6.31 6.41
C GLN A 54 -9.30 5.66 6.35
N ALA A 55 -9.37 4.32 6.28
CA ALA A 55 -10.64 3.60 6.35
C ALA A 55 -11.38 3.82 7.68
N LEU A 56 -10.67 3.84 8.82
CA LEU A 56 -11.25 4.19 10.11
C LEU A 56 -11.74 5.63 10.15
N GLN A 57 -10.98 6.58 9.62
CA GLN A 57 -11.37 7.98 9.52
C GLN A 57 -12.65 8.16 8.69
N ALA A 58 -12.77 7.46 7.57
CA ALA A 58 -13.97 7.50 6.74
C ALA A 58 -15.21 6.98 7.49
N ARG A 59 -15.06 6.01 8.36
CA ARG A 59 -16.15 5.55 9.25
C ARG A 59 -16.57 6.60 10.28
N GLU A 60 -15.65 7.43 10.76
CA GLU A 60 -16.02 8.57 11.63
C GLU A 60 -16.79 9.63 10.83
N PHE A 61 -16.47 9.89 9.57
CA PHE A 61 -17.30 10.77 8.71
C PHE A 61 -18.73 10.27 8.53
N VAL A 62 -18.96 8.94 8.55
CA VAL A 62 -20.31 8.39 8.59
C VAL A 62 -21.02 8.77 9.90
N ARG A 63 -20.31 8.72 11.04
CA ARG A 63 -20.89 9.14 12.34
C ARG A 63 -21.18 10.64 12.36
N GLU A 64 -20.28 11.45 11.78
CA GLU A 64 -20.47 12.88 11.60
C GLU A 64 -21.73 13.16 10.76
N ALA A 65 -21.86 12.52 9.59
CA ALA A 65 -23.06 12.66 8.75
C ALA A 65 -24.34 12.24 9.49
N ARG A 66 -24.31 11.19 10.28
CA ARG A 66 -25.44 10.74 11.11
C ARG A 66 -25.79 11.73 12.22
N SER A 67 -24.82 12.49 12.72
CA SER A 67 -25.08 13.44 13.80
C SER A 67 -26.07 14.53 13.41
N ALA A 68 -26.18 14.87 12.11
CA ALA A 68 -27.19 15.80 11.62
C ALA A 68 -28.65 15.32 11.82
N MET A 69 -28.85 14.02 12.04
CA MET A 69 -30.14 13.41 12.33
C MET A 69 -30.42 13.27 13.83
N LEU A 70 -29.47 13.64 14.69
CA LEU A 70 -29.58 13.54 16.15
C LEU A 70 -29.83 14.91 16.78
N PRO A 71 -30.40 14.97 18.03
CA PRO A 71 -30.57 16.23 18.73
C PRO A 71 -29.22 16.92 18.99
N THR A 72 -29.18 18.21 18.75
CA THR A 72 -28.07 19.07 19.17
C THR A 72 -28.48 19.88 20.38
N THR A 73 -27.60 19.97 21.38
CA THR A 73 -27.86 20.71 22.61
C THR A 73 -26.73 21.74 22.83
N ASN A 74 -27.11 23.00 23.00
CA ASN A 74 -26.18 24.10 23.21
C ASN A 74 -26.52 24.83 24.48
N LEU A 75 -25.51 25.09 25.32
CA LEU A 75 -25.60 26.03 26.44
C LEU A 75 -25.07 27.40 25.99
N SER A 76 -25.90 28.45 26.13
CA SER A 76 -25.51 29.81 25.82
C SER A 76 -25.41 30.62 27.11
N LEU A 77 -24.32 31.35 27.25
CA LEU A 77 -24.10 32.36 28.30
C LEU A 77 -23.87 33.69 27.59
N THR A 78 -24.73 34.64 27.82
CA THR A 78 -24.67 35.95 27.16
C THR A 78 -24.59 37.03 28.20
N GLY A 79 -23.58 37.90 28.14
CA GLY A 79 -23.49 39.13 28.89
C GLY A 79 -23.42 40.31 27.93
N VAL A 80 -24.25 41.29 28.12
CA VAL A 80 -24.25 42.53 27.34
C VAL A 80 -24.11 43.70 28.26
N GLU A 81 -23.09 44.47 28.11
CA GLU A 81 -22.91 45.81 28.73
C GLU A 81 -23.14 46.85 27.66
N SER A 82 -23.93 47.84 27.95
CA SER A 82 -24.23 48.92 27.00
C SER A 82 -24.35 50.25 27.69
N ARG A 83 -23.86 51.29 27.04
CA ARG A 83 -24.08 52.66 27.50
C ARG A 83 -25.58 52.99 27.47
N PRO A 84 -26.15 53.67 28.48
CA PRO A 84 -27.55 54.05 28.49
C PRO A 84 -27.98 54.78 27.20
N GLY A 85 -29.04 54.32 26.58
CA GLY A 85 -29.54 54.87 25.32
C GLY A 85 -28.86 54.39 24.04
N SER A 86 -27.89 53.44 24.14
CA SER A 86 -27.29 52.81 22.97
C SER A 86 -28.35 52.07 22.17
N ARG A 87 -28.26 52.14 20.83
CA ARG A 87 -29.22 51.52 19.90
C ARG A 87 -28.47 50.70 18.86
N ILE A 88 -29.02 49.57 18.44
CA ILE A 88 -28.55 48.84 17.28
C ILE A 88 -29.19 49.47 16.06
N ALA A 89 -28.41 49.97 15.12
CA ALA A 89 -28.88 50.35 13.81
C ALA A 89 -29.25 49.10 13.02
N ALA A 90 -30.51 48.72 13.06
CA ALA A 90 -31.03 47.54 12.38
C ALA A 90 -31.86 47.96 11.16
N GLY A 91 -31.21 48.48 10.15
CA GLY A 91 -31.88 48.85 8.89
C GLY A 91 -32.93 49.95 9.05
N TYR A 92 -33.91 50.00 8.16
CA TYR A 92 -34.91 51.05 8.09
C TYR A 92 -36.09 50.90 9.04
N LEU A 93 -36.30 49.74 9.63
CA LEU A 93 -37.55 49.41 10.32
C LEU A 93 -37.43 49.11 11.80
N ASN A 94 -36.24 48.94 12.34
CA ASN A 94 -36.06 48.59 13.72
C ASN A 94 -34.81 49.25 14.32
N ASN A 95 -34.95 49.91 15.47
CA ASN A 95 -33.86 50.57 16.15
C ASN A 95 -33.97 50.30 17.68
N PRO A 96 -33.79 49.02 18.09
CA PRO A 96 -33.98 48.64 19.49
C PRO A 96 -32.91 49.23 20.39
N VAL A 97 -33.35 49.69 21.58
CA VAL A 97 -32.46 50.12 22.65
C VAL A 97 -31.82 48.90 23.30
N ILE A 98 -30.50 48.96 23.48
CA ILE A 98 -29.75 47.90 24.15
C ILE A 98 -29.66 48.22 25.62
N TYR A 99 -29.97 47.24 26.47
CA TYR A 99 -29.81 47.33 27.92
C TYR A 99 -28.73 46.37 28.40
N PRO A 100 -27.98 46.72 29.48
CA PRO A 100 -27.13 45.75 30.16
C PRO A 100 -27.98 44.55 30.62
N ARG A 101 -27.52 43.35 30.26
CA ARG A 101 -28.23 42.10 30.59
C ARG A 101 -27.29 40.92 30.65
N ALA A 102 -27.62 39.99 31.50
CA ALA A 102 -27.04 38.65 31.49
C ALA A 102 -28.15 37.62 31.22
N ALA A 103 -27.87 36.66 30.43
CA ALA A 103 -28.81 35.57 30.16
C ALA A 103 -28.05 34.24 30.02
N THR A 104 -28.68 33.15 30.45
CA THR A 104 -28.18 31.79 30.22
C THR A 104 -29.35 30.91 29.78
N GLY A 105 -29.07 29.98 28.90
CA GLY A 105 -30.12 29.07 28.46
C GLY A 105 -29.56 27.87 27.72
N VAL A 106 -30.30 26.79 27.79
CA VAL A 106 -30.05 25.58 27.04
C VAL A 106 -31.05 25.53 25.86
N ALA A 107 -30.53 25.36 24.67
CA ALA A 107 -31.32 25.17 23.46
C ALA A 107 -31.08 23.75 22.91
N VAL A 108 -32.18 23.07 22.57
CA VAL A 108 -32.15 21.75 21.90
C VAL A 108 -32.79 21.94 20.54
N SER A 109 -32.11 21.42 19.50
CA SER A 109 -32.62 21.40 18.13
C SER A 109 -32.57 19.99 17.57
N GLN A 110 -33.64 19.53 16.91
CA GLN A 110 -33.73 18.21 16.31
C GLN A 110 -34.32 18.32 14.90
N LEU A 111 -33.60 17.78 13.92
CA LEU A 111 -34.19 17.56 12.60
C LEU A 111 -35.25 16.46 12.71
N ILE A 112 -36.49 16.77 12.35
CA ILE A 112 -37.56 15.79 12.27
C ILE A 112 -37.58 15.12 10.91
N THR A 113 -37.50 15.92 9.84
CA THR A 113 -37.42 15.40 8.47
C THR A 113 -36.90 16.49 7.51
N ASP A 114 -36.13 16.07 6.56
CA ASP A 114 -35.75 16.79 5.35
C ASP A 114 -36.11 16.00 4.09
N PHE A 115 -37.06 15.09 4.25
CA PHE A 115 -37.57 14.21 3.19
C PHE A 115 -36.51 13.37 2.48
N GLY A 116 -35.48 12.97 3.22
CA GLY A 116 -34.46 12.03 2.77
C GLY A 116 -33.10 12.61 2.42
N ARG A 117 -32.93 13.96 2.47
CA ARG A 117 -31.66 14.61 2.18
C ARG A 117 -30.54 14.10 3.12
N SER A 118 -30.75 14.22 4.44
CA SER A 118 -29.76 13.74 5.43
C SER A 118 -29.49 12.23 5.31
N GLN A 119 -30.53 11.44 5.03
CA GLN A 119 -30.36 10.00 4.83
C GLN A 119 -29.52 9.69 3.56
N ASN A 120 -29.68 10.45 2.48
CA ASN A 120 -28.87 10.32 1.29
C ASN A 120 -27.42 10.77 1.53
N LEU A 121 -27.17 11.80 2.36
CA LEU A 121 -25.84 12.22 2.78
C LEU A 121 -25.15 11.14 3.62
N VAL A 122 -25.86 10.54 4.59
CA VAL A 122 -25.34 9.40 5.36
C VAL A 122 -25.01 8.24 4.44
N SER A 123 -25.90 7.87 3.52
CA SER A 123 -25.65 6.79 2.57
C SER A 123 -24.47 7.09 1.64
N SER A 124 -24.26 8.36 1.24
CA SER A 124 -23.09 8.77 0.48
C SER A 124 -21.80 8.54 1.28
N SER A 125 -21.78 8.97 2.55
CA SER A 125 -20.63 8.74 3.45
C SER A 125 -20.38 7.25 3.71
N GLU A 126 -21.43 6.42 3.79
CA GLU A 126 -21.32 4.96 3.96
C GLU A 126 -20.65 4.30 2.75
N PHE A 127 -21.04 4.71 1.52
CA PHE A 127 -20.37 4.21 0.32
C PHE A 127 -18.94 4.70 0.20
N HIS A 128 -18.67 5.96 0.58
CA HIS A 128 -17.31 6.47 0.65
C HIS A 128 -16.45 5.68 1.66
N ALA A 129 -16.98 5.36 2.84
CA ALA A 129 -16.27 4.51 3.82
C ALA A 129 -15.99 3.10 3.29
N LYS A 130 -16.92 2.50 2.51
CA LYS A 130 -16.67 1.23 1.83
C LYS A 130 -15.58 1.36 0.76
N ALA A 131 -15.53 2.48 0.03
CA ALA A 131 -14.47 2.73 -0.93
C ALA A 131 -13.10 2.79 -0.26
N GLU A 132 -13.01 3.45 0.91
CA GLU A 132 -11.77 3.53 1.68
C GLU A 132 -11.37 2.17 2.32
N ASP A 133 -12.33 1.33 2.69
CA ASP A 133 -12.05 -0.05 3.10
C ASP A 133 -11.39 -0.85 1.94
N GLU A 134 -11.89 -0.72 0.72
CA GLU A 134 -11.31 -1.37 -0.47
C GLU A 134 -9.94 -0.76 -0.85
N ASN A 135 -9.77 0.55 -0.71
CA ASN A 135 -8.48 1.22 -0.91
C ASN A 135 -7.41 0.72 0.09
N ALA A 136 -7.80 0.46 1.34
CA ALA A 136 -6.90 -0.13 2.33
C ALA A 136 -6.49 -1.57 1.95
N VAL A 137 -7.40 -2.36 1.37
CA VAL A 137 -7.10 -3.69 0.83
C VAL A 137 -6.16 -3.57 -0.37
N ALA A 138 -6.44 -2.65 -1.31
CA ALA A 138 -5.57 -2.40 -2.47
C ALA A 138 -4.14 -2.04 -2.04
N THR A 139 -4.00 -1.13 -1.07
CA THR A 139 -2.70 -0.75 -0.51
C THR A 139 -1.98 -1.95 0.10
N GLN A 140 -2.69 -2.80 0.85
CA GLN A 140 -2.08 -3.99 1.42
C GLN A 140 -1.61 -4.96 0.32
N GLN A 141 -2.41 -5.20 -0.72
CA GLN A 141 -2.05 -6.06 -1.84
C GLN A 141 -0.83 -5.52 -2.61
N GLN A 142 -0.77 -4.21 -2.82
CA GLN A 142 0.36 -3.56 -3.47
C GLN A 142 1.66 -3.70 -2.67
N ILE A 143 1.60 -3.59 -1.35
CA ILE A 143 2.79 -3.80 -0.49
C ILE A 143 3.20 -5.27 -0.49
N VAL A 144 2.26 -6.22 -0.46
CA VAL A 144 2.57 -7.66 -0.57
C VAL A 144 3.27 -7.94 -1.90
N LEU A 145 2.76 -7.41 -3.01
CA LEU A 145 3.43 -7.53 -4.32
C LEU A 145 4.86 -6.98 -4.28
N ALA A 146 5.06 -5.78 -3.72
CA ALA A 146 6.39 -5.18 -3.62
C ALA A 146 7.35 -6.02 -2.75
N VAL A 147 6.83 -6.69 -1.69
CA VAL A 147 7.61 -7.64 -0.88
C VAL A 147 8.03 -8.84 -1.71
N ASP A 148 7.10 -9.42 -2.46
CA ASP A 148 7.35 -10.60 -3.28
C ASP A 148 8.37 -10.31 -4.37
N GLU A 149 8.24 -9.20 -5.08
CA GLU A 149 9.21 -8.74 -6.07
C GLU A 149 10.60 -8.51 -5.46
N ALA A 150 10.68 -7.81 -4.31
CA ALA A 150 11.95 -7.56 -3.63
C ALA A 150 12.58 -8.85 -3.10
N PHE A 151 11.76 -9.80 -2.62
CA PHE A 151 12.21 -11.10 -2.13
C PHE A 151 12.84 -11.94 -3.26
N TYR A 152 12.15 -12.07 -4.41
CA TYR A 152 12.67 -12.81 -5.55
C TYR A 152 13.86 -12.12 -6.21
N ASN A 153 13.87 -10.79 -6.28
CA ASN A 153 15.04 -10.04 -6.73
C ASN A 153 16.26 -10.27 -5.80
N THR A 154 16.04 -10.43 -4.48
CA THR A 154 17.12 -10.75 -3.55
C THR A 154 17.64 -12.18 -3.75
N LEU A 155 16.75 -13.14 -4.05
CA LEU A 155 17.16 -14.50 -4.43
C LEU A 155 17.95 -14.52 -5.74
N GLU A 156 17.48 -13.79 -6.76
CA GLU A 156 18.14 -13.64 -8.04
C GLU A 156 19.55 -13.08 -7.89
N THR A 157 19.69 -11.91 -7.24
CA THR A 157 20.99 -11.26 -7.05
C THR A 157 21.95 -12.11 -6.24
N ARG A 158 21.45 -12.90 -5.28
CA ARG A 158 22.25 -13.88 -4.54
C ARG A 158 22.76 -15.01 -5.44
N SER A 159 21.90 -15.52 -6.32
CA SER A 159 22.27 -16.59 -7.26
C SER A 159 23.27 -16.08 -8.29
N LEU A 160 23.09 -14.85 -8.80
CA LEU A 160 24.06 -14.20 -9.69
C LEU A 160 25.40 -13.94 -9.00
N LEU A 161 25.40 -13.56 -7.72
CA LEU A 161 26.62 -13.45 -6.91
C LEU A 161 27.37 -14.79 -6.83
N HIS A 162 26.64 -15.89 -6.60
CA HIS A 162 27.24 -17.22 -6.55
C HIS A 162 27.91 -17.61 -7.90
N VAL A 163 27.25 -17.34 -9.03
CA VAL A 163 27.82 -17.54 -10.37
C VAL A 163 29.08 -16.69 -10.55
N ALA A 164 29.10 -15.46 -10.08
CA ALA A 164 30.28 -14.58 -10.17
C ALA A 164 31.44 -15.09 -9.29
N GLU A 165 31.18 -15.60 -8.09
CA GLU A 165 32.18 -16.20 -7.20
C GLU A 165 32.81 -17.45 -7.82
N GLU A 166 32.00 -18.35 -8.37
CA GLU A 166 32.47 -19.53 -9.09
C GLU A 166 33.29 -19.16 -10.32
N THR A 167 32.86 -18.13 -11.08
CA THR A 167 33.57 -17.62 -12.23
C THR A 167 34.96 -17.09 -11.84
N VAL A 168 35.08 -16.28 -10.78
CA VAL A 168 36.37 -15.79 -10.30
C VAL A 168 37.29 -16.95 -9.89
N SER A 169 36.75 -17.94 -9.17
CA SER A 169 37.51 -19.12 -8.74
C SER A 169 38.06 -19.91 -9.95
N ALA A 170 37.22 -20.16 -10.96
CA ALA A 170 37.65 -20.85 -12.18
C ALA A 170 38.72 -20.07 -12.97
N ARG A 171 38.54 -18.74 -13.13
CA ARG A 171 39.49 -17.88 -13.82
C ARG A 171 40.81 -17.77 -13.07
N GLN A 172 40.80 -17.72 -11.74
CA GLN A 172 42.03 -17.70 -10.94
C GLN A 172 42.82 -18.99 -11.14
N LEU A 173 42.16 -20.15 -11.06
CA LEU A 173 42.79 -21.46 -11.31
C LEU A 173 43.40 -21.50 -12.70
N ARG A 174 42.72 -20.98 -13.73
CA ARG A 174 43.26 -20.92 -15.10
C ARG A 174 44.51 -20.03 -15.21
N VAL A 175 44.49 -18.85 -14.58
CA VAL A 175 45.69 -17.96 -14.53
C VAL A 175 46.86 -18.69 -13.91
N ASP A 176 46.68 -19.40 -12.79
CA ASP A 176 47.74 -20.10 -12.08
C ASP A 176 48.31 -21.23 -12.95
N GLN A 177 47.47 -21.98 -13.68
CA GLN A 177 47.90 -23.02 -14.63
C GLN A 177 48.69 -22.44 -15.80
N VAL A 178 48.17 -21.37 -16.46
CA VAL A 178 48.82 -20.74 -17.62
C VAL A 178 50.12 -20.08 -17.20
N GLN A 179 50.19 -19.46 -16.00
CA GLN A 179 51.45 -18.90 -15.45
C GLN A 179 52.51 -19.99 -15.32
N ALA A 180 52.18 -21.13 -14.69
CA ALA A 180 53.15 -22.24 -14.54
C ALA A 180 53.63 -22.79 -15.87
N LEU A 181 52.74 -22.88 -16.87
CA LEU A 181 53.11 -23.33 -18.22
C LEU A 181 53.97 -22.29 -18.97
N THR A 182 53.73 -20.99 -18.77
CA THR A 182 54.52 -19.90 -19.36
C THR A 182 55.91 -19.85 -18.74
N ASP A 183 56.02 -20.02 -17.43
CA ASP A 183 57.28 -20.09 -16.72
C ASP A 183 58.12 -21.29 -17.19
N ALA A 184 57.46 -22.40 -17.50
CA ALA A 184 58.08 -23.58 -18.12
C ALA A 184 58.36 -23.45 -19.64
N LYS A 185 58.02 -22.27 -20.26
CA LYS A 185 58.12 -22.00 -21.71
C LYS A 185 57.28 -22.90 -22.60
N LEU A 186 56.17 -23.42 -22.05
CA LEU A 186 55.22 -24.28 -22.78
C LEU A 186 54.02 -23.50 -23.35
N LYS A 187 53.77 -22.28 -22.81
CA LYS A 187 52.74 -21.35 -23.30
C LYS A 187 53.35 -19.95 -23.46
N SER A 188 52.69 -19.06 -24.19
CA SER A 188 53.16 -17.71 -24.49
C SER A 188 52.72 -16.70 -23.41
N ASP A 189 53.48 -15.58 -23.32
CA ASP A 189 53.12 -14.41 -22.51
C ASP A 189 51.77 -13.82 -22.97
N LEU A 190 51.37 -14.02 -24.23
CA LEU A 190 50.08 -13.61 -24.75
C LEU A 190 48.93 -14.43 -24.11
N ASP A 191 49.10 -15.77 -24.00
CA ASP A 191 48.09 -16.63 -23.32
C ASP A 191 47.90 -16.21 -21.88
N LEU A 192 48.98 -15.91 -21.16
CA LEU A 192 48.97 -15.43 -19.80
C LEU A 192 48.24 -14.07 -19.69
N SER A 193 48.51 -13.18 -20.63
CA SER A 193 47.87 -11.85 -20.65
C SER A 193 46.35 -11.94 -20.86
N PHE A 194 45.88 -12.80 -21.79
CA PHE A 194 44.47 -13.06 -21.98
C PHE A 194 43.81 -13.63 -20.72
N SER A 195 44.41 -14.64 -20.09
CA SER A 195 43.91 -15.24 -18.86
C SER A 195 43.81 -14.22 -17.72
N LYS A 196 44.76 -13.28 -17.58
CA LYS A 196 44.71 -12.19 -16.61
C LYS A 196 43.61 -11.17 -16.91
N VAL A 197 43.35 -10.87 -18.19
CA VAL A 197 42.23 -10.03 -18.60
C VAL A 197 40.88 -10.66 -18.22
N ASP A 198 40.71 -11.96 -18.47
CA ASP A 198 39.49 -12.68 -18.15
C ASP A 198 39.28 -12.75 -16.63
N LEU A 199 40.31 -12.96 -15.84
CA LEU A 199 40.24 -12.86 -14.36
C LEU A 199 39.85 -11.45 -13.90
N ALA A 200 40.36 -10.40 -14.51
CA ALA A 200 40.03 -9.03 -14.17
C ALA A 200 38.53 -8.73 -14.46
N ARG A 201 38.03 -9.23 -15.60
CA ARG A 201 36.57 -9.17 -15.94
C ARG A 201 35.72 -9.92 -14.93
N ALA A 202 36.13 -11.12 -14.53
CA ALA A 202 35.40 -11.90 -13.53
C ALA A 202 35.39 -11.20 -12.16
N LYS A 203 36.49 -10.55 -11.75
CA LYS A 203 36.53 -9.75 -10.53
C LYS A 203 35.61 -8.52 -10.60
N LEU A 204 35.50 -7.88 -11.76
CA LEU A 204 34.55 -6.78 -11.97
C LEU A 204 33.11 -7.26 -11.85
N LEU A 205 32.77 -8.39 -12.49
CA LEU A 205 31.45 -9.02 -12.35
C LEU A 205 31.11 -9.34 -10.88
N LEU A 206 32.10 -9.89 -10.14
CA LEU A 206 31.92 -10.17 -8.71
C LEU A 206 31.62 -8.90 -7.91
N LEU A 207 32.35 -7.81 -8.15
CA LEU A 207 32.12 -6.53 -7.47
C LEU A 207 30.71 -5.97 -7.74
N GLU A 208 30.28 -6.03 -9.01
CA GLU A 208 28.94 -5.60 -9.43
C GLU A 208 27.83 -6.47 -8.80
N SER A 209 28.02 -7.79 -8.79
CA SER A 209 27.06 -8.74 -8.18
C SER A 209 26.97 -8.59 -6.67
N GLN A 210 28.10 -8.33 -5.98
CA GLN A 210 28.14 -8.03 -4.54
C GLN A 210 27.32 -6.77 -4.22
N ASN A 211 27.57 -5.68 -4.97
CA ASN A 211 26.83 -4.44 -4.78
C ASN A 211 25.31 -4.62 -5.05
N SER A 212 24.95 -5.37 -6.09
CA SER A 212 23.55 -5.64 -6.44
C SER A 212 22.84 -6.43 -5.33
N TYR A 213 23.49 -7.45 -4.78
CA TYR A 213 22.94 -8.22 -3.65
C TYR A 213 22.76 -7.37 -2.39
N GLU A 214 23.75 -6.56 -2.02
CA GLU A 214 23.68 -5.63 -0.89
C GLU A 214 22.54 -4.61 -1.06
N SER A 215 22.37 -4.07 -2.27
CA SER A 215 21.29 -3.15 -2.61
C SER A 215 19.93 -3.81 -2.51
N SER A 216 19.77 -5.06 -2.99
CA SER A 216 18.53 -5.81 -2.90
C SER A 216 18.11 -6.10 -1.46
N LEU A 217 19.07 -6.46 -0.58
CA LEU A 217 18.83 -6.63 0.86
C LEU A 217 18.38 -5.32 1.53
N SER A 218 18.96 -4.19 1.13
CA SER A 218 18.56 -2.87 1.64
C SER A 218 17.13 -2.54 1.23
N THR A 219 16.78 -2.79 -0.03
CA THR A 219 15.43 -2.60 -0.56
C THR A 219 14.41 -3.49 0.16
N LEU A 220 14.70 -4.78 0.29
CA LEU A 220 13.85 -5.72 1.02
C LEU A 220 13.65 -5.28 2.48
N SER A 221 14.72 -4.86 3.16
CA SER A 221 14.65 -4.39 4.55
C SER A 221 13.74 -3.16 4.70
N ALA A 222 13.85 -2.20 3.77
CA ALA A 222 13.02 -0.99 3.77
C ALA A 222 11.53 -1.31 3.56
N ILE A 223 11.19 -2.21 2.62
CA ILE A 223 9.80 -2.62 2.36
C ILE A 223 9.22 -3.37 3.56
N LEU A 224 10.04 -4.16 4.26
CA LEU A 224 9.65 -4.84 5.51
C LEU A 224 9.51 -3.89 6.71
N GLY A 225 9.76 -2.58 6.54
CA GLY A 225 9.61 -1.55 7.57
C GLY A 225 10.79 -1.43 8.53
N TYR A 226 11.98 -1.85 8.13
CA TYR A 226 13.19 -1.63 8.89
C TYR A 226 13.92 -0.35 8.39
N PRO A 227 14.39 0.53 9.30
CA PRO A 227 15.13 1.71 8.91
C PRO A 227 16.53 1.40 8.39
N ASP A 228 17.12 0.30 8.88
CA ASP A 228 18.47 -0.14 8.54
C ASP A 228 18.42 -1.49 7.81
N ARG A 229 19.43 -1.73 6.96
CA ARG A 229 19.64 -3.01 6.31
C ARG A 229 19.71 -4.14 7.33
N GLN A 230 19.01 -5.22 7.07
CA GLN A 230 19.03 -6.45 7.86
C GLN A 230 19.74 -7.57 7.07
N ASP A 231 20.50 -8.41 7.78
CA ASP A 231 21.15 -9.57 7.19
C ASP A 231 20.14 -10.74 7.09
N PHE A 232 19.22 -10.63 6.15
CA PHE A 232 18.31 -11.71 5.82
C PHE A 232 18.96 -12.71 4.86
N VAL A 233 18.68 -13.99 5.07
CA VAL A 233 18.99 -15.05 4.12
C VAL A 233 17.66 -15.56 3.57
N PRO A 234 17.21 -15.08 2.39
CA PRO A 234 15.98 -15.56 1.78
C PRO A 234 16.09 -17.05 1.48
N VAL A 235 15.04 -17.79 1.84
CA VAL A 235 14.92 -19.22 1.57
C VAL A 235 14.06 -19.41 0.33
N GLU A 236 14.65 -20.01 -0.70
CA GLU A 236 13.93 -20.27 -1.94
C GLU A 236 12.78 -21.25 -1.70
N PRO A 237 11.53 -20.88 -2.05
CA PRO A 237 10.41 -21.80 -1.97
C PRO A 237 10.57 -22.90 -3.01
N ALA A 238 9.98 -24.09 -2.76
CA ALA A 238 9.99 -25.16 -3.75
C ALA A 238 9.44 -24.65 -5.09
N PRO A 239 10.19 -24.76 -6.19
CA PRO A 239 9.81 -24.19 -7.46
C PRO A 239 8.54 -24.84 -7.99
N GLN A 240 7.49 -24.05 -8.19
CA GLN A 240 6.28 -24.47 -8.87
C GLN A 240 6.27 -23.88 -10.29
N MET A 241 6.90 -24.57 -11.24
CA MET A 241 6.88 -24.19 -12.66
C MET A 241 5.55 -24.60 -13.30
N ILE A 242 4.48 -23.87 -12.96
CA ILE A 242 3.13 -24.15 -13.48
C ILE A 242 2.98 -23.43 -14.83
N PRO A 243 2.73 -24.17 -15.94
CA PRO A 243 2.51 -23.54 -17.23
C PRO A 243 1.38 -22.49 -17.17
N PRO A 244 1.52 -21.35 -17.86
CA PRO A 244 0.47 -20.33 -17.90
C PRO A 244 -0.80 -20.90 -18.56
N MET A 245 -1.96 -20.36 -18.16
CA MET A 245 -3.25 -20.73 -18.75
C MET A 245 -3.28 -20.41 -20.25
N ALA A 246 -4.05 -21.17 -21.01
CA ALA A 246 -4.11 -21.04 -22.47
C ALA A 246 -4.77 -19.72 -22.96
N ASP A 247 -5.61 -19.06 -22.13
CA ASP A 247 -6.36 -17.86 -22.50
C ASP A 247 -6.43 -16.86 -21.34
N ALA A 248 -6.29 -15.59 -21.66
CA ALA A 248 -6.40 -14.47 -20.71
C ALA A 248 -7.87 -14.08 -20.39
N ALA A 249 -8.85 -14.43 -21.22
CA ALA A 249 -10.22 -13.96 -21.09
C ALA A 249 -10.88 -14.31 -19.73
N PRO A 250 -10.76 -15.54 -19.19
CA PRO A 250 -11.28 -15.86 -17.86
C PRO A 250 -10.63 -15.06 -16.75
N MET A 251 -9.32 -14.80 -16.87
CA MET A 251 -8.54 -14.01 -15.90
C MET A 251 -9.01 -12.55 -15.86
N ILE A 252 -9.27 -11.95 -17.04
CA ILE A 252 -9.80 -10.59 -17.15
C ILE A 252 -11.16 -10.50 -16.46
N GLN A 253 -12.05 -11.46 -16.70
CA GLN A 253 -13.37 -11.46 -16.05
C GLN A 253 -13.26 -11.56 -14.53
N GLN A 254 -12.34 -12.40 -14.05
CA GLN A 254 -12.08 -12.53 -12.62
C GLN A 254 -11.49 -11.24 -12.02
N ALA A 255 -10.52 -10.61 -12.68
CA ALA A 255 -9.91 -9.36 -12.25
C ALA A 255 -10.93 -8.24 -12.09
N LEU A 256 -11.84 -8.09 -13.05
CA LEU A 256 -12.92 -7.08 -13.01
C LEU A 256 -13.88 -7.24 -11.83
N GLN A 257 -13.94 -8.44 -11.22
CA GLN A 257 -14.79 -8.72 -10.06
C GLN A 257 -14.04 -8.66 -8.73
N LEU A 258 -12.75 -8.95 -8.71
CA LEU A 258 -11.97 -9.13 -7.49
C LEU A 258 -11.03 -7.98 -7.15
N ARG A 259 -10.65 -7.15 -8.14
CA ARG A 259 -9.70 -6.07 -7.86
C ARG A 259 -10.30 -4.99 -6.96
N PRO A 260 -9.67 -4.74 -5.80
CA PRO A 260 -10.21 -3.80 -4.81
C PRO A 260 -10.30 -2.37 -5.34
N GLU A 261 -9.41 -1.95 -6.25
CA GLU A 261 -9.44 -0.62 -6.86
C GLU A 261 -10.72 -0.40 -7.70
N ALA A 262 -11.20 -1.45 -8.39
CA ALA A 262 -12.45 -1.40 -9.14
C ALA A 262 -13.65 -1.34 -8.21
N LEU A 263 -13.63 -2.12 -7.12
CA LEU A 263 -14.68 -2.10 -6.09
C LEU A 263 -14.71 -0.76 -5.33
N ALA A 264 -13.54 -0.18 -5.04
CA ALA A 264 -13.44 1.14 -4.43
C ALA A 264 -14.08 2.21 -5.31
N LEU A 265 -13.73 2.25 -6.59
CA LEU A 265 -14.27 3.25 -7.51
C LEU A 265 -15.76 3.04 -7.81
N GLU A 266 -16.25 1.78 -7.79
CA GLU A 266 -17.69 1.49 -7.87
C GLU A 266 -18.45 2.03 -6.65
N ASN A 267 -17.89 1.87 -5.45
CA ASN A 267 -18.43 2.48 -4.23
C ASN A 267 -18.40 4.01 -4.30
N GLU A 268 -17.36 4.62 -4.87
CA GLU A 268 -17.29 6.07 -5.11
C GLU A 268 -18.38 6.57 -6.08
N VAL A 269 -18.69 5.82 -7.13
CA VAL A 269 -19.80 6.12 -8.04
C VAL A 269 -21.13 6.10 -7.26
N ASN A 270 -21.32 5.09 -6.40
CA ASN A 270 -22.52 4.98 -5.58
C ASN A 270 -22.62 6.11 -4.55
N ALA A 271 -21.49 6.52 -3.94
CA ALA A 271 -21.41 7.66 -3.04
C ALA A 271 -21.83 8.96 -3.74
N ALA A 272 -21.27 9.22 -4.93
CA ALA A 272 -21.64 10.39 -5.72
C ALA A 272 -23.12 10.40 -6.14
N ALA A 273 -23.66 9.25 -6.54
CA ALA A 273 -25.06 9.13 -6.89
C ALA A 273 -25.99 9.41 -5.69
N LYS A 274 -25.61 9.00 -4.48
CA LYS A 274 -26.36 9.32 -3.24
C LYS A 274 -26.23 10.80 -2.88
N PHE A 275 -25.04 11.37 -3.03
CA PHE A 275 -24.82 12.81 -2.86
C PHE A 275 -25.66 13.62 -3.85
N GLY A 276 -25.69 13.22 -5.13
CA GLY A 276 -26.53 13.84 -6.14
C GLY A 276 -28.01 13.87 -5.74
N ARG A 277 -28.54 12.74 -5.22
CA ARG A 277 -29.92 12.70 -4.70
C ARG A 277 -30.12 13.69 -3.54
N ALA A 278 -29.16 13.78 -2.62
CA ALA A 278 -29.24 14.74 -1.52
C ALA A 278 -29.26 16.21 -2.01
N GLU A 279 -28.53 16.53 -3.09
CA GLU A 279 -28.55 17.85 -3.70
C GLU A 279 -29.85 18.15 -4.46
N HIS A 280 -30.48 17.16 -5.08
CA HIS A 280 -31.84 17.27 -5.63
C HIS A 280 -32.89 17.48 -4.54
N ASP A 281 -32.72 16.87 -3.35
CA ASP A 281 -33.62 16.99 -2.21
C ASP A 281 -33.56 18.38 -1.52
N LEU A 282 -32.63 19.30 -1.90
CA LEU A 282 -32.54 20.68 -1.40
C LEU A 282 -33.83 21.50 -1.64
N TRP A 283 -34.65 21.15 -2.63
CA TRP A 283 -35.93 21.79 -2.88
C TRP A 283 -37.06 21.34 -1.93
N ARG A 284 -36.84 20.27 -1.16
CA ARG A 284 -37.81 19.75 -0.22
C ARG A 284 -37.86 20.56 1.06
N PRO A 285 -39.00 20.68 1.72
CA PRO A 285 -39.09 21.33 3.03
C PRO A 285 -38.16 20.66 4.06
N THR A 286 -37.65 21.46 5.01
CA THR A 286 -37.01 20.93 6.22
C THR A 286 -37.88 21.22 7.44
N VAL A 287 -38.08 20.22 8.29
CA VAL A 287 -38.88 20.32 9.52
C VAL A 287 -37.94 20.07 10.71
N ASN A 288 -37.80 21.10 11.56
CA ASN A 288 -37.01 21.03 12.78
C ASN A 288 -37.88 21.28 14.00
N ALA A 289 -37.72 20.46 15.03
CA ALA A 289 -38.23 20.77 16.37
C ALA A 289 -37.16 21.52 17.15
N MET A 290 -37.56 22.48 17.93
CA MET A 290 -36.66 23.24 18.81
C MET A 290 -37.28 23.46 20.16
N GLY A 291 -36.47 23.46 21.19
CA GLY A 291 -36.85 23.80 22.57
C GLY A 291 -35.76 24.61 23.22
N VAL A 292 -36.17 25.57 24.04
CA VAL A 292 -35.24 26.38 24.79
C VAL A 292 -35.75 26.60 26.21
N VAL A 293 -34.84 26.58 27.18
CA VAL A 293 -35.12 26.94 28.57
C VAL A 293 -33.97 27.74 29.13
N GLY A 294 -34.22 28.77 29.87
CA GLY A 294 -33.17 29.62 30.41
C GLY A 294 -33.57 30.63 31.43
N LEU A 295 -32.58 31.40 31.86
CA LEU A 295 -32.74 32.52 32.82
C LEU A 295 -32.31 33.80 32.12
N ALA A 296 -33.13 34.81 32.17
CA ALA A 296 -32.88 36.14 31.67
C ALA A 296 -33.42 37.17 32.67
N PRO A 297 -32.69 37.48 33.74
CA PRO A 297 -33.15 38.44 34.75
C PRO A 297 -33.50 39.79 34.10
N VAL A 298 -34.75 40.23 34.32
CA VAL A 298 -35.28 41.50 33.88
C VAL A 298 -35.61 42.36 35.09
N ARG A 299 -35.57 43.69 34.91
CA ARG A 299 -35.86 44.64 36.00
C ARG A 299 -37.38 44.92 36.19
N ASP A 300 -38.21 44.07 35.63
CA ASP A 300 -39.66 44.19 35.69
C ASP A 300 -40.25 43.08 36.57
N ASP A 301 -40.86 43.42 37.66
CA ASP A 301 -41.43 42.47 38.64
C ASP A 301 -42.66 41.70 38.08
N HIS A 302 -43.17 42.08 36.90
CA HIS A 302 -44.28 41.40 36.21
C HIS A 302 -43.80 40.35 35.19
N ILE A 303 -42.50 40.25 34.97
CA ILE A 303 -41.91 39.32 34.01
C ILE A 303 -41.03 38.32 34.75
N GLU A 304 -41.32 37.03 34.56
CA GLU A 304 -40.52 35.95 35.13
C GLU A 304 -39.07 36.01 34.64
N ASN A 305 -38.10 35.74 35.54
CA ASN A 305 -36.69 35.67 35.22
C ASN A 305 -36.27 34.42 34.43
N TRP A 306 -37.15 33.44 34.33
CA TRP A 306 -36.95 32.27 33.52
C TRP A 306 -37.80 32.34 32.26
N TYR A 307 -37.35 31.67 31.22
CA TYR A 307 -38.11 31.48 29.96
C TYR A 307 -38.03 30.04 29.48
N GLY A 308 -39.04 29.60 28.84
CA GLY A 308 -39.12 28.30 28.15
C GLY A 308 -40.01 28.40 26.93
N ALA A 309 -39.58 27.82 25.84
CA ALA A 309 -40.34 27.72 24.61
C ALA A 309 -40.03 26.42 23.89
N ALA A 310 -41.05 25.87 23.24
CA ALA A 310 -40.88 24.74 22.30
C ALA A 310 -41.70 25.00 21.04
N GLY A 311 -41.18 24.58 19.93
CA GLY A 311 -41.84 24.83 18.65
C GLY A 311 -41.30 23.93 17.52
N VAL A 312 -42.01 24.00 16.39
CA VAL A 312 -41.61 23.35 15.15
C VAL A 312 -41.38 24.45 14.10
N ASN A 313 -40.26 24.38 13.43
CA ASN A 313 -39.94 25.27 12.32
C ASN A 313 -39.99 24.45 11.02
N ILE A 314 -40.76 24.93 10.06
CA ILE A 314 -40.85 24.36 8.71
C ILE A 314 -40.25 25.39 7.74
N ASN A 315 -39.17 25.04 7.11
CA ASN A 315 -38.51 25.89 6.12
C ASN A 315 -38.78 25.32 4.72
N ILE A 316 -39.41 26.11 3.87
CA ILE A 316 -39.73 25.74 2.48
C ILE A 316 -39.00 26.71 1.55
N PRO A 317 -37.97 26.26 0.80
CA PRO A 317 -37.25 27.12 -0.12
C PRO A 317 -38.14 27.40 -1.36
N LEU A 318 -38.45 28.68 -1.61
CA LEU A 318 -39.25 29.07 -2.78
C LEU A 318 -38.37 29.51 -3.96
N PHE A 319 -37.30 30.26 -3.70
CA PHE A 319 -36.35 30.73 -4.69
C PHE A 319 -35.00 30.98 -4.07
N ASN A 320 -33.91 30.55 -4.72
CA ASN A 320 -32.55 30.63 -4.23
C ASN A 320 -31.52 31.08 -5.31
N GLY A 321 -31.99 31.86 -6.30
CA GLY A 321 -31.11 32.34 -7.37
C GLY A 321 -30.48 31.24 -8.21
N PHE A 322 -31.20 30.12 -8.46
CA PHE A 322 -30.77 28.94 -9.20
C PHE A 322 -29.64 28.11 -8.56
N LEU A 323 -29.26 28.43 -7.30
CA LEU A 323 -28.18 27.73 -6.59
C LEU A 323 -28.41 26.20 -6.52
N PHE A 324 -29.64 25.80 -6.17
CA PHE A 324 -29.94 24.36 -6.00
C PHE A 324 -29.90 23.61 -7.33
N ASN A 325 -30.34 24.22 -8.42
CA ASN A 325 -30.26 23.64 -9.77
C ASN A 325 -28.81 23.46 -10.18
N ALA A 326 -27.94 24.46 -9.91
CA ALA A 326 -26.54 24.40 -10.25
C ALA A 326 -25.81 23.30 -9.43
N ARG A 327 -26.13 23.19 -8.13
CA ARG A 327 -25.56 22.16 -7.25
C ARG A 327 -26.00 20.75 -7.66
N ALA A 328 -27.27 20.53 -7.91
CA ALA A 328 -27.81 19.25 -8.36
C ALA A 328 -27.16 18.83 -9.69
N LYS A 329 -27.11 19.74 -10.68
CA LYS A 329 -26.46 19.46 -11.96
C LYS A 329 -24.96 19.20 -11.82
N GLY A 330 -24.27 19.94 -10.94
CA GLY A 330 -22.86 19.70 -10.65
C GLY A 330 -22.63 18.29 -10.06
N ALA A 331 -23.48 17.84 -9.15
CA ALA A 331 -23.41 16.51 -8.56
C ALA A 331 -23.74 15.39 -9.57
N ASP A 332 -24.70 15.62 -10.50
CA ASP A 332 -24.98 14.68 -11.58
C ASP A 332 -23.77 14.53 -12.52
N LEU A 333 -23.11 15.64 -12.87
CA LEU A 333 -21.90 15.63 -13.69
C LEU A 333 -20.72 14.92 -12.96
N ASP A 334 -20.57 15.11 -11.65
CA ASP A 334 -19.57 14.39 -10.85
C ASP A 334 -19.82 12.87 -10.87
N THR A 335 -21.09 12.47 -10.73
CA THR A 335 -21.48 11.05 -10.82
C THR A 335 -21.10 10.47 -12.18
N GLU A 336 -21.39 11.18 -13.27
CA GLU A 336 -21.06 10.73 -14.63
C GLU A 336 -19.54 10.69 -14.85
N MET A 337 -18.80 11.69 -14.38
CA MET A 337 -17.34 11.70 -14.43
C MET A 337 -16.73 10.47 -13.70
N LYS A 338 -17.26 10.11 -12.53
CA LYS A 338 -16.80 8.91 -11.79
C LYS A 338 -17.15 7.61 -12.53
N ARG A 339 -18.31 7.54 -13.23
CA ARG A 339 -18.64 6.38 -14.08
C ARG A 339 -17.66 6.21 -15.23
N GLN A 340 -17.28 7.30 -15.88
CA GLN A 340 -16.30 7.25 -16.97
C GLN A 340 -14.91 6.83 -16.46
N LYS A 341 -14.51 7.30 -15.28
CA LYS A 341 -13.27 6.84 -14.60
C LYS A 341 -13.32 5.33 -14.28
N LEU A 342 -14.46 4.81 -13.83
CA LEU A 342 -14.62 3.38 -13.60
C LEU A 342 -14.50 2.57 -14.91
N GLN A 343 -15.09 3.07 -16.00
CA GLN A 343 -14.96 2.40 -17.29
C GLN A 343 -13.51 2.41 -17.79
N ASP A 344 -12.80 3.54 -17.65
CA ASP A 344 -11.38 3.64 -17.99
C ASP A 344 -10.53 2.67 -17.15
N LEU A 345 -10.75 2.62 -15.84
CA LEU A 345 -10.07 1.67 -14.94
C LEU A 345 -10.32 0.21 -15.37
N ARG A 346 -11.56 -0.16 -15.72
CA ARG A 346 -11.89 -1.49 -16.21
C ARG A 346 -11.14 -1.85 -17.51
N ASN A 347 -11.00 -0.89 -18.42
CA ASN A 347 -10.24 -1.05 -19.65
C ASN A 347 -8.74 -1.26 -19.35
N ASN A 348 -8.19 -0.48 -18.40
CA ASN A 348 -6.82 -0.60 -17.97
C ASN A 348 -6.55 -1.96 -17.31
N ILE A 349 -7.42 -2.42 -16.39
CA ILE A 349 -7.34 -3.75 -15.78
C ILE A 349 -7.32 -4.84 -16.86
N ALA A 350 -8.21 -4.77 -17.85
CA ALA A 350 -8.26 -5.75 -18.92
C ALA A 350 -6.97 -5.77 -19.78
N ARG A 351 -6.38 -4.59 -20.01
CA ARG A 351 -5.09 -4.46 -20.70
C ARG A 351 -3.96 -5.05 -19.85
N ASP A 352 -3.90 -4.72 -18.56
CA ASP A 352 -2.80 -5.08 -17.67
C ASP A 352 -2.79 -6.60 -17.45
N VAL A 353 -3.94 -7.23 -17.19
CA VAL A 353 -4.06 -8.70 -17.13
C VAL A 353 -3.61 -9.37 -18.43
N ARG A 354 -3.99 -8.81 -19.59
CA ARG A 354 -3.58 -9.38 -20.89
C ARG A 354 -2.08 -9.27 -21.09
N ASN A 355 -1.48 -8.13 -20.75
CA ASN A 355 -0.03 -7.94 -20.83
C ASN A 355 0.71 -8.84 -19.85
N GLY A 356 0.26 -8.92 -18.58
CA GLY A 356 0.83 -9.83 -17.60
C GLY A 356 0.76 -11.29 -18.00
N TRP A 357 -0.33 -11.71 -18.65
CA TRP A 357 -0.45 -13.06 -19.21
C TRP A 357 0.56 -13.30 -20.35
N LEU A 358 0.70 -12.35 -21.30
CA LEU A 358 1.68 -12.43 -22.39
C LEU A 358 3.12 -12.46 -21.87
N ASP A 359 3.43 -11.62 -20.86
CA ASP A 359 4.76 -11.60 -20.25
C ASP A 359 5.07 -12.91 -19.51
N THR A 360 4.09 -13.50 -18.84
CA THR A 360 4.23 -14.81 -18.17
C THR A 360 4.44 -15.92 -19.19
N GLN A 361 3.71 -15.90 -20.31
CA GLN A 361 3.89 -16.88 -21.40
C GLN A 361 5.29 -16.77 -21.99
N LYS A 362 5.72 -15.56 -22.35
CA LYS A 362 7.08 -15.30 -22.88
C LYS A 362 8.16 -15.74 -21.88
N ALA A 363 8.00 -15.43 -20.59
CA ALA A 363 8.96 -15.82 -19.57
C ALA A 363 9.03 -17.35 -19.43
N TYR A 364 7.88 -18.04 -19.50
CA TYR A 364 7.84 -19.51 -19.48
C TYR A 364 8.57 -20.14 -20.68
N GLU A 365 8.33 -19.64 -21.89
CA GLU A 365 9.02 -20.11 -23.10
C GLU A 365 10.52 -19.83 -23.04
N ARG A 366 10.92 -18.68 -22.46
CA ARG A 366 12.33 -18.30 -22.28
C ARG A 366 13.10 -19.30 -21.43
N LEU A 367 12.49 -19.95 -20.41
CA LEU A 367 13.14 -20.95 -19.57
C LEU A 367 13.77 -22.09 -20.39
N SER A 368 13.03 -22.64 -21.36
CA SER A 368 13.52 -23.74 -22.20
C SER A 368 14.65 -23.30 -23.13
N VAL A 369 14.60 -22.08 -23.63
CA VAL A 369 15.60 -21.52 -24.55
C VAL A 369 16.90 -21.22 -23.81
N THR A 370 16.83 -20.62 -22.62
CA THR A 370 18.02 -20.30 -21.81
C THR A 370 18.68 -21.56 -21.25
N GLN A 371 17.88 -22.58 -20.88
CA GLN A 371 18.43 -23.88 -20.49
C GLN A 371 19.22 -24.52 -21.65
N GLN A 372 18.66 -24.54 -22.85
CA GLN A 372 19.37 -25.05 -24.03
C GLN A 372 20.64 -24.24 -24.31
N LEU A 373 20.58 -22.92 -24.22
CA LEU A 373 21.73 -22.05 -24.40
C LEU A 373 22.83 -22.41 -23.40
N ARG A 374 22.52 -22.56 -22.12
CA ARG A 374 23.46 -22.96 -21.07
C ARG A 374 24.09 -24.33 -21.36
N GLU A 375 23.29 -25.32 -21.76
CA GLU A 375 23.77 -26.65 -22.09
C GLU A 375 24.75 -26.61 -23.27
N GLN A 376 24.41 -25.91 -24.36
CA GLN A 376 25.28 -25.81 -25.55
C GLN A 376 26.55 -24.96 -25.26
N ALA A 377 26.46 -23.86 -24.49
CA ALA A 377 27.61 -23.06 -24.10
C ALA A 377 28.56 -23.87 -23.20
N THR A 378 28.02 -24.70 -22.30
CA THR A 378 28.83 -25.59 -21.44
C THR A 378 29.57 -26.64 -22.28
N LEU A 379 28.90 -27.27 -23.26
CA LEU A 379 29.52 -28.20 -24.16
C LEU A 379 30.60 -27.53 -25.04
N ALA A 380 30.31 -26.33 -25.57
CA ALA A 380 31.27 -25.58 -26.36
C ALA A 380 32.55 -25.27 -25.58
N LEU A 381 32.39 -24.86 -24.29
CA LEU A 381 33.54 -24.64 -23.42
C LEU A 381 34.36 -25.90 -23.20
N GLN A 382 33.72 -27.05 -22.91
CA GLN A 382 34.41 -28.33 -22.73
C GLN A 382 35.23 -28.72 -23.97
N LEU A 383 34.68 -28.52 -25.16
CA LEU A 383 35.37 -28.80 -26.41
C LEU A 383 36.53 -27.82 -26.67
N ALA A 384 36.31 -26.54 -26.42
CA ALA A 384 37.34 -25.50 -26.57
C ALA A 384 38.50 -25.73 -25.59
N GLU A 385 38.20 -26.11 -24.34
CA GLU A 385 39.19 -26.45 -23.32
C GLU A 385 40.07 -27.65 -23.75
N ALA A 386 39.43 -28.78 -24.17
CA ALA A 386 40.16 -29.93 -24.62
C ALA A 386 41.07 -29.62 -25.82
N ARG A 387 40.60 -28.81 -26.79
CA ARG A 387 41.43 -28.38 -27.96
C ARG A 387 42.58 -27.49 -27.54
N TYR A 388 42.37 -26.55 -26.60
CA TYR A 388 43.42 -25.68 -26.11
C TYR A 388 44.51 -26.46 -25.34
N ASP A 389 44.11 -27.39 -24.49
CA ASP A 389 45.02 -28.20 -23.70
C ASP A 389 45.88 -29.13 -24.58
N LEU A 390 45.30 -29.64 -25.67
CA LEU A 390 46.03 -30.44 -26.71
C LEU A 390 46.87 -29.57 -27.69
N GLY A 391 46.82 -28.23 -27.56
CA GLY A 391 47.51 -27.33 -28.48
C GLY A 391 46.85 -27.21 -29.87
N LEU A 392 45.62 -27.67 -30.03
CA LEU A 392 44.84 -27.64 -31.28
C LEU A 392 43.89 -26.44 -31.38
N GLY A 393 43.75 -25.66 -30.31
CA GLY A 393 42.93 -24.47 -30.21
C GLY A 393 43.73 -23.28 -29.70
N SER A 394 43.21 -22.06 -29.93
CA SER A 394 43.81 -20.82 -29.42
C SER A 394 43.23 -20.42 -28.06
N ILE A 395 44.01 -19.60 -27.28
CA ILE A 395 43.50 -18.99 -26.04
C ILE A 395 42.26 -18.12 -26.31
N VAL A 396 42.19 -17.49 -27.50
CA VAL A 396 41.04 -16.66 -27.87
C VAL A 396 39.75 -17.50 -28.05
N GLU A 397 39.85 -18.67 -28.71
CA GLU A 397 38.74 -19.61 -28.85
C GLU A 397 38.24 -20.08 -27.46
N TYR A 398 39.16 -20.44 -26.59
CA TYR A 398 38.87 -20.83 -25.23
C TYR A 398 38.21 -19.69 -24.42
N SER A 399 38.82 -18.51 -24.38
CA SER A 399 38.28 -17.31 -23.69
C SER A 399 36.87 -16.94 -24.17
N GLN A 400 36.63 -17.03 -25.49
CA GLN A 400 35.33 -16.76 -26.07
C GLN A 400 34.26 -17.78 -25.58
N ALA A 401 34.60 -19.06 -25.54
CA ALA A 401 33.70 -20.12 -25.06
C ALA A 401 33.43 -19.94 -23.55
N GLU A 402 34.41 -19.55 -22.76
CA GLU A 402 34.27 -19.22 -21.35
C GLU A 402 33.31 -18.06 -21.12
N LEU A 403 33.43 -16.97 -21.92
CA LEU A 403 32.55 -15.82 -21.84
C LEU A 403 31.10 -16.22 -22.15
N GLN A 404 30.90 -16.97 -23.25
CA GLN A 404 29.57 -17.46 -23.66
C GLN A 404 28.93 -18.36 -22.58
N LYS A 405 29.70 -19.22 -21.92
CA LYS A 405 29.19 -20.06 -20.82
C LYS A 405 28.74 -19.22 -19.63
N THR A 406 29.56 -18.23 -19.21
CA THR A 406 29.20 -17.33 -18.11
C THR A 406 27.95 -16.51 -18.45
N GLU A 407 27.87 -15.94 -19.66
CA GLU A 407 26.68 -15.21 -20.11
C GLU A 407 25.42 -16.10 -20.14
N ALA A 408 25.54 -17.35 -20.58
CA ALA A 408 24.44 -18.30 -20.62
C ALA A 408 23.94 -18.68 -19.20
N GLU A 409 24.83 -18.81 -18.22
CA GLU A 409 24.50 -19.09 -16.82
C GLU A 409 23.77 -17.90 -16.18
N LEU A 410 24.24 -16.67 -16.43
CA LEU A 410 23.56 -15.47 -15.96
C LEU A 410 22.16 -15.34 -16.57
N GLN A 411 22.02 -15.59 -17.88
CA GLN A 411 20.71 -15.52 -18.56
C GLN A 411 19.74 -16.60 -18.10
N ASP A 412 20.21 -17.80 -17.78
CA ASP A 412 19.37 -18.91 -17.29
C ASP A 412 18.87 -18.60 -15.88
N THR A 413 19.75 -18.06 -15.02
CA THR A 413 19.38 -17.61 -13.67
C THR A 413 18.36 -16.46 -13.72
N ASP A 414 18.59 -15.45 -14.54
CA ASP A 414 17.65 -14.33 -14.75
C ASP A 414 16.28 -14.84 -15.26
N ALA A 415 16.27 -15.72 -16.25
CA ALA A 415 15.03 -16.27 -16.80
C ALA A 415 14.20 -17.02 -15.74
N HIS A 416 14.86 -17.76 -14.85
CA HIS A 416 14.22 -18.50 -13.76
C HIS A 416 13.47 -17.55 -12.82
N TYR A 417 14.13 -16.54 -12.29
CA TYR A 417 13.53 -15.60 -11.33
C TYR A 417 12.54 -14.65 -12.01
N GLN A 418 12.81 -14.22 -13.24
CA GLN A 418 11.88 -13.42 -14.03
C GLN A 418 10.54 -14.13 -14.24
N TYR A 419 10.56 -15.45 -14.50
CA TYR A 419 9.32 -16.22 -14.60
C TYR A 419 8.52 -16.22 -13.29
N LEU A 420 9.19 -16.40 -12.15
CA LEU A 420 8.53 -16.37 -10.84
C LEU A 420 7.92 -14.99 -10.53
N VAL A 421 8.62 -13.92 -10.85
CA VAL A 421 8.13 -12.54 -10.70
C VAL A 421 6.92 -12.28 -11.61
N THR A 422 6.95 -12.71 -12.89
CA THR A 422 5.80 -12.52 -13.79
C THR A 422 4.56 -13.29 -13.33
N GLN A 423 4.72 -14.48 -12.73
CA GLN A 423 3.60 -15.21 -12.12
C GLN A 423 2.96 -14.46 -10.96
N ILE A 424 3.77 -13.85 -10.09
CA ILE A 424 3.28 -13.08 -8.95
C ILE A 424 2.54 -11.83 -9.44
N LEU A 425 3.13 -11.12 -10.38
CA LEU A 425 2.52 -9.94 -10.98
C LEU A 425 1.16 -10.29 -11.63
N LEU A 426 1.10 -11.38 -12.41
CA LEU A 426 -0.15 -11.84 -13.01
C LEU A 426 -1.21 -12.19 -11.94
N ASN A 427 -0.81 -12.85 -10.84
CA ASN A 427 -1.72 -13.16 -9.74
C ASN A 427 -2.27 -11.88 -9.07
N TYR A 428 -1.42 -10.88 -8.86
CA TYR A 428 -1.84 -9.56 -8.40
C TYR A 428 -2.82 -8.90 -9.36
N GLU A 429 -2.51 -8.91 -10.67
CA GLU A 429 -3.37 -8.32 -11.71
C GLU A 429 -4.76 -8.99 -11.79
N ILE A 430 -4.85 -10.27 -11.48
CA ILE A 430 -6.12 -11.02 -11.39
C ILE A 430 -6.89 -10.72 -10.09
N GLY A 431 -6.27 -10.04 -9.12
CA GLY A 431 -6.86 -9.80 -7.82
C GLY A 431 -6.78 -10.99 -6.86
N LYS A 432 -5.83 -11.88 -7.08
CA LYS A 432 -5.51 -13.03 -6.21
C LYS A 432 -4.07 -12.91 -5.68
N PRO A 433 -3.77 -11.94 -4.82
CA PRO A 433 -2.50 -11.99 -4.11
C PRO A 433 -2.46 -13.28 -3.26
N ARG A 434 -1.25 -13.79 -3.04
CA ARG A 434 -1.03 -15.00 -2.21
C ARG A 434 -1.58 -14.86 -0.82
#